data_96a02fdb88dcadf6cebf4e20a8acb525
#
_entry.id   96a02fdb88dcadf6cebf4e20a8acb525
#
_cell.length_a   1.000
_cell.length_b   1.000
_cell.length_c   1.000
_cell.angle_alpha   90.00
_cell.angle_beta   90.00
_cell.angle_gamma   90.00
#
_symmetry.space_group_name_H-M   'P 1'
#
loop_
_entity.id
_entity.type
_entity.pdbx_description
1 polymer ?
#
loop_
_entity_poly.entity_id
_entity_poly.type
_entity_poly.pdbx_seq_one_letter_code
_entity_poly.pdbx_strand_id
1 'polypeptide(L)'
;WEQAIDEIAERMEAAKEKDGPTACSFYTFTGNQSKLAMQSATRFAGCYGATTWDIEGIMGDHGASMGMKMCFGVIRASHDTRDYEQNSNMLVLWGRNLADTHTSELRYVIRARERGCKIVYIDPRFSSTATIADQWIPVKPGSDSALAMGMINWIISHDLHDKDYLTAHSCAPLLVRDDDGQYLRGENDCYMVWDAASGMAVPADTEGVVPPIEGSFEADGVAVKPSFAHLKDRAAEYTIEETARITGLDPEVIETFAREYAEAKPAGIRMGQGMQRTYDTFQSFRAVATLAAVAGYVGVRGGGASHMGGTKANRPVPGETAPEFNFDEWADTGENSANLVKSSLIYQCATEHDPVPMDFIWFSGSNFVNQSPDSHRITEEVFPQIDTIVVADPWWTWTAK
;
A
#
# COMPACT_ATOMS: atom_id res chain seq x y z
N TRP A 1 -29.90 10.08 -24.75
CA TRP A 1 -29.71 9.20 -23.59
C TRP A 1 -30.71 8.04 -23.59
N GLU A 2 -32.00 8.29 -23.77
CA GLU A 2 -33.05 7.25 -23.77
C GLU A 2 -32.71 6.12 -24.79
N GLN A 3 -32.45 6.47 -26.02
CA GLN A 3 -32.06 5.50 -27.04
C GLN A 3 -30.81 4.69 -26.70
N ALA A 4 -29.80 5.35 -26.11
CA ALA A 4 -28.56 4.67 -25.68
C ALA A 4 -28.81 3.69 -24.53
N ILE A 5 -29.67 4.08 -23.58
CA ILE A 5 -30.03 3.22 -22.43
C ILE A 5 -30.84 2.01 -22.93
N ASP A 6 -31.78 2.21 -23.83
CA ASP A 6 -32.58 1.12 -24.42
C ASP A 6 -31.70 0.10 -25.15
N GLU A 7 -30.76 0.58 -25.99
CA GLU A 7 -29.83 -0.31 -26.72
C GLU A 7 -28.90 -1.07 -25.74
N ILE A 8 -28.38 -0.41 -24.71
CA ILE A 8 -27.56 -1.06 -23.69
C ILE A 8 -28.35 -2.13 -22.94
N ALA A 9 -29.61 -1.83 -22.55
CA ALA A 9 -30.46 -2.79 -21.87
C ALA A 9 -30.76 -4.03 -22.74
N GLU A 10 -31.06 -3.84 -24.05
CA GLU A 10 -31.25 -4.95 -24.97
C GLU A 10 -29.99 -5.84 -25.07
N ARG A 11 -28.80 -5.24 -25.12
CA ARG A 11 -27.54 -5.97 -25.19
C ARG A 11 -27.25 -6.74 -23.89
N MET A 12 -27.55 -6.14 -22.74
CA MET A 12 -27.39 -6.80 -21.43
C MET A 12 -28.35 -7.99 -21.28
N GLU A 13 -29.62 -7.83 -21.67
CA GLU A 13 -30.58 -8.94 -21.64
C GLU A 13 -30.17 -10.07 -22.60
N ALA A 14 -29.65 -9.76 -23.80
CA ALA A 14 -29.12 -10.77 -24.70
C ALA A 14 -27.94 -11.55 -24.11
N ALA A 15 -26.99 -10.88 -23.48
CA ALA A 15 -25.86 -11.52 -22.78
C ALA A 15 -26.35 -12.41 -21.62
N LYS A 16 -27.32 -11.92 -20.83
CA LYS A 16 -27.91 -12.68 -19.73
C LYS A 16 -28.71 -13.90 -20.20
N GLU A 17 -29.44 -13.80 -21.29
CA GLU A 17 -30.15 -14.93 -21.88
C GLU A 17 -29.22 -16.02 -22.43
N LYS A 18 -28.05 -15.62 -22.94
CA LYS A 18 -27.02 -16.51 -23.49
C LYS A 18 -26.26 -17.26 -22.40
N ASP A 19 -25.63 -16.53 -21.45
CA ASP A 19 -24.67 -17.11 -20.53
C ASP A 19 -24.93 -16.71 -19.03
N GLY A 20 -26.10 -16.17 -18.74
CA GLY A 20 -26.51 -15.78 -17.42
C GLY A 20 -26.07 -14.35 -17.03
N PRO A 21 -26.55 -13.83 -15.88
CA PRO A 21 -26.31 -12.44 -15.49
C PRO A 21 -24.83 -12.13 -15.22
N THR A 22 -24.02 -13.13 -14.90
CA THR A 22 -22.57 -12.98 -14.67
C THR A 22 -21.79 -12.68 -15.95
N ALA A 23 -22.38 -12.94 -17.15
CA ALA A 23 -21.82 -12.55 -18.44
C ALA A 23 -21.79 -11.04 -18.66
N CYS A 24 -22.59 -10.29 -17.88
CA CYS A 24 -22.53 -8.83 -17.82
C CYS A 24 -21.51 -8.38 -16.77
N SER A 25 -20.52 -7.61 -17.18
CA SER A 25 -19.42 -7.14 -16.34
C SER A 25 -19.41 -5.62 -16.20
N PHE A 26 -19.07 -5.13 -14.99
CA PHE A 26 -18.93 -3.71 -14.71
C PHE A 26 -17.54 -3.41 -14.17
N TYR A 27 -16.72 -2.74 -14.98
CA TYR A 27 -15.40 -2.23 -14.61
C TYR A 27 -15.50 -0.74 -14.33
N THR A 28 -15.75 -0.41 -13.06
CA THR A 28 -15.95 0.99 -12.63
C THR A 28 -14.86 1.41 -11.67
N PHE A 29 -14.21 2.54 -11.94
CA PHE A 29 -13.15 3.04 -11.09
C PHE A 29 -13.31 4.52 -10.78
N THR A 30 -12.41 5.06 -9.96
CA THR A 30 -12.58 6.42 -9.46
C THR A 30 -12.37 7.48 -10.52
N GLY A 31 -11.40 7.36 -11.43
CA GLY A 31 -11.13 8.34 -12.50
C GLY A 31 -11.59 9.76 -12.18
N ASN A 32 -12.49 10.28 -12.99
CA ASN A 32 -13.19 11.54 -12.80
C ASN A 32 -14.59 11.39 -12.14
N GLN A 33 -14.93 10.19 -11.68
CA GLN A 33 -16.21 9.90 -11.06
C GLN A 33 -16.22 10.20 -9.56
N SER A 34 -17.40 10.57 -9.07
CA SER A 34 -17.63 10.64 -7.64
C SER A 34 -17.72 9.22 -7.03
N LYS A 35 -17.41 9.11 -5.75
CA LYS A 35 -17.60 7.86 -5.00
C LYS A 35 -19.05 7.36 -5.08
N LEU A 36 -20.02 8.27 -5.07
CA LEU A 36 -21.44 7.94 -5.19
C LEU A 36 -21.77 7.27 -6.53
N ALA A 37 -21.22 7.78 -7.64
CA ALA A 37 -21.43 7.19 -8.97
C ALA A 37 -20.84 5.78 -9.02
N MET A 38 -19.63 5.57 -8.53
CA MET A 38 -18.99 4.25 -8.46
C MET A 38 -19.81 3.26 -7.62
N GLN A 39 -20.30 3.68 -6.45
CA GLN A 39 -21.12 2.85 -5.59
C GLN A 39 -22.49 2.53 -6.20
N SER A 40 -23.09 3.45 -6.95
CA SER A 40 -24.33 3.20 -7.67
C SER A 40 -24.18 2.12 -8.74
N ALA A 41 -23.06 2.12 -9.47
CA ALA A 41 -22.74 1.08 -10.43
C ALA A 41 -22.53 -0.28 -9.76
N THR A 42 -21.81 -0.33 -8.64
CA THR A 42 -21.63 -1.56 -7.86
C THR A 42 -22.97 -2.10 -7.35
N ARG A 43 -23.83 -1.21 -6.85
CA ARG A 43 -25.17 -1.59 -6.39
C ARG A 43 -26.03 -2.16 -7.54
N PHE A 44 -26.02 -1.50 -8.71
CA PHE A 44 -26.73 -1.98 -9.88
C PHE A 44 -26.24 -3.39 -10.27
N ALA A 45 -24.92 -3.57 -10.36
CA ALA A 45 -24.31 -4.85 -10.69
C ALA A 45 -24.74 -5.96 -9.72
N GLY A 46 -24.72 -5.67 -8.40
CA GLY A 46 -25.19 -6.62 -7.39
C GLY A 46 -26.67 -6.98 -7.54
N CYS A 47 -27.57 -6.02 -7.74
CA CYS A 47 -28.99 -6.27 -7.95
C CYS A 47 -29.28 -7.06 -9.25
N TYR A 48 -28.47 -6.85 -10.27
CA TYR A 48 -28.59 -7.54 -11.55
C TYR A 48 -28.02 -8.97 -11.51
N GLY A 49 -27.11 -9.25 -10.59
CA GLY A 49 -26.33 -10.48 -10.53
C GLY A 49 -25.10 -10.47 -11.45
N ALA A 50 -24.65 -9.30 -11.85
CA ALA A 50 -23.53 -9.09 -12.76
C ALA A 50 -22.17 -9.29 -12.08
N THR A 51 -21.11 -9.39 -12.89
CA THR A 51 -19.74 -9.46 -12.43
C THR A 51 -19.17 -8.06 -12.18
N THR A 52 -18.45 -7.91 -11.07
CA THR A 52 -17.61 -6.75 -10.78
C THR A 52 -16.14 -7.17 -10.63
N TRP A 53 -15.21 -6.21 -10.75
CA TRP A 53 -13.79 -6.50 -10.80
C TRP A 53 -13.05 -5.92 -9.59
N ASP A 54 -12.16 -6.74 -9.00
CA ASP A 54 -11.16 -6.26 -8.06
C ASP A 54 -10.05 -5.52 -8.81
N ILE A 55 -10.25 -4.21 -8.98
CA ILE A 55 -9.41 -3.36 -9.81
C ILE A 55 -8.06 -3.08 -9.17
N GLU A 56 -8.00 -3.07 -7.84
CA GLU A 56 -6.78 -2.73 -7.11
C GLU A 56 -5.66 -3.75 -7.39
N GLY A 57 -6.02 -5.01 -7.68
CA GLY A 57 -5.06 -6.08 -7.96
C GLY A 57 -4.22 -5.85 -9.21
N ILE A 58 -4.84 -5.45 -10.33
CA ILE A 58 -4.13 -5.28 -11.61
C ILE A 58 -3.15 -4.09 -11.60
N MET A 59 -3.43 -3.08 -10.76
CA MET A 59 -2.60 -1.88 -10.66
C MET A 59 -1.55 -1.97 -9.53
N GLY A 60 -1.51 -3.05 -8.76
CA GLY A 60 -0.55 -3.27 -7.69
C GLY A 60 -0.88 -2.54 -6.39
N ASP A 61 -2.08 -1.96 -6.24
CA ASP A 61 -2.46 -1.19 -5.04
C ASP A 61 -2.56 -2.06 -3.79
N HIS A 62 -2.82 -3.36 -3.93
CA HIS A 62 -2.80 -4.32 -2.83
C HIS A 62 -1.43 -4.45 -2.16
N GLY A 63 -0.33 -4.30 -2.90
CA GLY A 63 1.02 -4.37 -2.35
C GLY A 63 1.24 -3.34 -1.24
N ALA A 64 0.89 -2.08 -1.49
CA ALA A 64 0.99 -1.02 -0.49
C ALA A 64 0.08 -1.28 0.72
N SER A 65 -1.19 -1.62 0.47
CA SER A 65 -2.17 -1.91 1.53
C SER A 65 -1.69 -3.06 2.41
N MET A 66 -1.15 -4.12 1.83
CA MET A 66 -0.62 -5.27 2.56
C MET A 66 0.63 -4.92 3.36
N GLY A 67 1.59 -4.20 2.78
CA GLY A 67 2.81 -3.77 3.47
C GLY A 67 2.50 -2.89 4.69
N MET A 68 1.57 -1.94 4.54
CA MET A 68 1.12 -1.09 5.66
C MET A 68 0.37 -1.88 6.73
N LYS A 69 -0.49 -2.82 6.33
CA LYS A 69 -1.22 -3.68 7.26
C LYS A 69 -0.29 -4.56 8.09
N MET A 70 0.78 -5.10 7.49
CA MET A 70 1.78 -5.91 8.18
C MET A 70 2.56 -5.11 9.23
N CYS A 71 2.80 -3.81 9.00
CA CYS A 71 3.54 -2.97 9.92
C CYS A 71 2.67 -2.29 10.98
N PHE A 72 1.51 -1.78 10.58
CA PHE A 72 0.69 -0.90 11.43
C PHE A 72 -0.71 -1.44 11.72
N GLY A 73 -1.06 -2.64 11.26
CA GLY A 73 -2.40 -3.21 11.42
C GLY A 73 -3.49 -2.53 10.59
N VAL A 74 -3.15 -1.49 9.82
CA VAL A 74 -4.09 -0.73 8.99
C VAL A 74 -3.60 -0.67 7.56
N ILE A 75 -4.52 -0.82 6.60
CA ILE A 75 -4.19 -0.80 5.16
C ILE A 75 -3.80 0.60 4.65
N ARG A 76 -4.07 1.63 5.43
CA ARG A 76 -3.76 3.03 5.10
C ARG A 76 -3.40 3.78 6.36
N ALA A 77 -2.14 4.16 6.48
CA ALA A 77 -1.69 5.13 7.46
C ALA A 77 -1.57 6.48 6.74
N SER A 78 -2.27 7.48 7.25
CA SER A 78 -2.19 8.83 6.72
C SER A 78 -1.85 9.82 7.83
N HIS A 79 -1.09 10.84 7.49
CA HIS A 79 -0.81 11.96 8.38
C HIS A 79 -1.51 13.22 7.88
N ASP A 80 -1.84 14.12 8.78
CA ASP A 80 -2.25 15.47 8.43
C ASP A 80 -1.05 16.21 7.80
N THR A 81 -1.21 16.72 6.60
CA THR A 81 -0.15 17.45 5.90
C THR A 81 0.29 18.72 6.63
N ARG A 82 -0.59 19.29 7.46
CA ARG A 82 -0.26 20.42 8.34
C ARG A 82 0.71 20.03 9.44
N ASP A 83 0.69 18.78 9.87
CA ASP A 83 1.63 18.27 10.86
C ASP A 83 3.05 18.24 10.29
N TYR A 84 3.21 17.81 9.04
CA TYR A 84 4.51 17.90 8.36
C TYR A 84 4.97 19.35 8.18
N GLU A 85 4.07 20.23 7.76
CA GLU A 85 4.37 21.66 7.62
C GLU A 85 4.94 22.25 8.90
N GLN A 86 4.36 21.88 10.05
CA GLN A 86 4.67 22.51 11.33
C GLN A 86 5.79 21.84 12.09
N ASN A 87 5.97 20.54 11.95
CA ASN A 87 6.77 19.75 12.89
C ASN A 87 7.89 18.92 12.26
N SER A 88 7.87 18.62 10.95
CA SER A 88 8.95 17.84 10.33
C SER A 88 10.23 18.66 10.15
N ASN A 89 11.37 18.07 10.44
CA ASN A 89 12.69 18.63 10.13
C ASN A 89 13.22 18.08 8.79
N MET A 90 12.76 16.90 8.40
CA MET A 90 12.95 16.34 7.07
C MET A 90 11.64 15.72 6.59
N LEU A 91 11.30 15.94 5.32
CA LEU A 91 10.19 15.31 4.65
C LEU A 91 10.67 14.56 3.41
N VAL A 92 10.49 13.24 3.43
CA VAL A 92 10.85 12.35 2.33
C VAL A 92 9.61 12.07 1.48
N LEU A 93 9.63 12.50 0.23
CA LEU A 93 8.63 12.21 -0.78
C LEU A 93 9.10 10.99 -1.58
N TRP A 94 8.62 9.81 -1.23
CA TRP A 94 9.09 8.54 -1.80
C TRP A 94 8.12 8.01 -2.85
N GLY A 95 8.52 8.04 -4.12
CA GLY A 95 7.69 7.64 -5.26
C GLY A 95 6.41 8.48 -5.40
N ARG A 96 6.45 9.78 -5.00
CA ARG A 96 5.28 10.65 -4.89
C ARG A 96 5.48 11.98 -5.61
N ASN A 97 4.99 12.08 -6.83
CA ASN A 97 5.07 13.30 -7.63
C ASN A 97 3.93 14.28 -7.27
N LEU A 98 4.08 14.98 -6.13
CA LEU A 98 3.07 15.90 -5.60
C LEU A 98 2.75 17.08 -6.52
N ALA A 99 3.77 17.64 -7.17
CA ALA A 99 3.62 18.84 -7.99
C ALA A 99 2.65 18.62 -9.16
N ASP A 100 2.61 17.40 -9.72
CA ASP A 100 1.73 17.08 -10.84
C ASP A 100 0.42 16.40 -10.40
N THR A 101 0.42 15.68 -9.26
CA THR A 101 -0.71 14.81 -8.90
C THR A 101 -1.51 15.25 -7.69
N HIS A 102 -0.92 16.06 -6.78
CA HIS A 102 -1.53 16.49 -5.53
C HIS A 102 -1.19 17.94 -5.20
N THR A 103 -1.48 18.84 -6.12
CA THR A 103 -1.14 20.27 -6.03
C THR A 103 -1.72 20.95 -4.77
N SER A 104 -2.84 20.48 -4.27
CA SER A 104 -3.43 20.97 -3.01
C SER A 104 -2.55 20.68 -1.78
N GLU A 105 -1.76 19.61 -1.82
CA GLU A 105 -0.82 19.23 -0.76
C GLU A 105 0.52 19.97 -0.88
N LEU A 106 0.89 20.35 -2.09
CA LEU A 106 2.17 20.99 -2.41
C LEU A 106 2.46 22.23 -1.55
N ARG A 107 1.44 23.05 -1.29
CA ARG A 107 1.59 24.27 -0.47
C ARG A 107 2.16 23.99 0.94
N TYR A 108 1.82 22.85 1.53
CA TYR A 108 2.30 22.47 2.86
C TYR A 108 3.78 22.04 2.81
N VAL A 109 4.18 21.38 1.74
CA VAL A 109 5.57 21.00 1.51
C VAL A 109 6.44 22.25 1.30
N ILE A 110 5.98 23.22 0.49
CA ILE A 110 6.69 24.49 0.27
C ILE A 110 6.85 25.24 1.60
N ARG A 111 5.81 25.35 2.41
CA ARG A 111 5.87 26.03 3.72
C ARG A 111 6.77 25.30 4.71
N ALA A 112 6.76 23.96 4.72
CA ALA A 112 7.70 23.17 5.50
C ALA A 112 9.15 23.52 5.12
N ARG A 113 9.44 23.58 3.82
CA ARG A 113 10.76 23.98 3.29
C ARG A 113 11.15 25.40 3.67
N GLU A 114 10.23 26.36 3.56
CA GLU A 114 10.44 27.76 3.98
C GLU A 114 10.77 27.88 5.47
N ARG A 115 10.27 26.95 6.30
CA ARG A 115 10.58 26.85 7.73
C ARG A 115 11.96 26.19 7.99
N GLY A 116 12.60 25.64 6.97
CA GLY A 116 13.90 24.95 7.09
C GLY A 116 13.80 23.42 7.10
N CYS A 117 12.63 22.83 6.87
CA CYS A 117 12.49 21.38 6.68
C CYS A 117 13.21 20.95 5.39
N LYS A 118 14.12 20.00 5.46
CA LYS A 118 14.78 19.42 4.30
C LYS A 118 13.81 18.55 3.52
N ILE A 119 13.63 18.82 2.22
CA ILE A 119 12.78 18.04 1.33
C ILE A 119 13.65 17.09 0.51
N VAL A 120 13.46 15.79 0.68
CA VAL A 120 14.13 14.74 -0.10
C VAL A 120 13.10 14.08 -1.02
N TYR A 121 13.41 13.99 -2.30
CA TYR A 121 12.57 13.34 -3.29
C TYR A 121 13.23 12.10 -3.84
N ILE A 122 12.62 10.94 -3.64
CA ILE A 122 13.09 9.63 -4.11
C ILE A 122 12.17 9.18 -5.23
N ASP A 123 12.68 9.18 -6.45
CA ASP A 123 11.92 8.80 -7.65
C ASP A 123 12.91 8.56 -8.80
N PRO A 124 12.72 7.55 -9.65
CA PRO A 124 13.61 7.33 -10.81
C PRO A 124 13.57 8.47 -11.83
N ARG A 125 12.47 9.26 -11.82
CA ARG A 125 12.25 10.36 -12.75
C ARG A 125 12.49 11.72 -12.07
N PHE A 126 13.26 12.59 -12.73
CA PHE A 126 13.33 14.00 -12.39
C PHE A 126 12.04 14.70 -12.84
N SER A 127 11.03 14.71 -11.96
CA SER A 127 9.71 15.32 -12.22
C SER A 127 9.66 16.77 -11.71
N SER A 128 8.50 17.41 -11.88
CA SER A 128 8.23 18.75 -11.32
C SER A 128 8.45 18.81 -9.81
N THR A 129 8.20 17.70 -9.09
CA THR A 129 8.47 17.61 -7.65
C THR A 129 9.96 17.68 -7.32
N ALA A 130 10.83 17.13 -8.17
CA ALA A 130 12.28 17.22 -7.97
C ALA A 130 12.79 18.66 -7.97
N THR A 131 12.14 19.58 -8.71
CA THR A 131 12.54 21.00 -8.78
C THR A 131 12.32 21.77 -7.49
N ILE A 132 11.45 21.26 -6.61
CA ILE A 132 11.17 21.87 -5.30
C ILE A 132 11.85 21.13 -4.14
N ALA A 133 12.45 19.98 -4.39
CA ALA A 133 13.22 19.24 -3.40
C ALA A 133 14.63 19.84 -3.21
N ASP A 134 15.18 19.68 -2.00
CA ASP A 134 16.56 20.04 -1.72
C ASP A 134 17.55 18.96 -2.18
N GLN A 135 17.04 17.71 -2.27
CA GLN A 135 17.79 16.57 -2.77
C GLN A 135 16.86 15.63 -3.59
N TRP A 136 17.33 15.22 -4.75
CA TRP A 136 16.71 14.18 -5.56
C TRP A 136 17.59 12.93 -5.55
N ILE A 137 16.99 11.78 -5.27
CA ILE A 137 17.64 10.46 -5.21
C ILE A 137 17.02 9.58 -6.30
N PRO A 138 17.72 9.34 -7.43
CA PRO A 138 17.20 8.57 -8.58
C PRO A 138 17.33 7.06 -8.36
N VAL A 139 16.53 6.50 -7.48
CA VAL A 139 16.54 5.07 -7.17
C VAL A 139 16.13 4.24 -8.37
N LYS A 140 16.79 3.11 -8.61
CA LYS A 140 16.38 2.14 -9.62
C LYS A 140 15.00 1.58 -9.30
N PRO A 141 14.04 1.55 -10.27
CA PRO A 141 12.70 1.00 -10.02
C PRO A 141 12.75 -0.41 -9.42
N GLY A 142 11.97 -0.63 -8.36
CA GLY A 142 11.89 -1.92 -7.65
C GLY A 142 13.00 -2.19 -6.64
N SER A 143 13.86 -1.20 -6.36
CA SER A 143 14.93 -1.33 -5.36
C SER A 143 14.67 -0.52 -4.07
N ASP A 144 13.46 -0.03 -3.88
CA ASP A 144 13.06 0.77 -2.72
C ASP A 144 13.29 0.04 -1.39
N SER A 145 12.96 -1.26 -1.34
CA SER A 145 13.20 -2.10 -0.17
C SER A 145 14.69 -2.22 0.17
N ALA A 146 15.55 -2.33 -0.83
CA ALA A 146 16.99 -2.42 -0.62
C ALA A 146 17.54 -1.09 -0.06
N LEU A 147 17.09 0.07 -0.57
CA LEU A 147 17.48 1.36 -0.02
C LEU A 147 17.05 1.49 1.45
N ALA A 148 15.81 1.15 1.75
CA ALA A 148 15.31 1.22 3.13
C ALA A 148 16.07 0.27 4.07
N MET A 149 16.35 -0.97 3.63
CA MET A 149 17.12 -1.95 4.42
C MET A 149 18.58 -1.51 4.63
N GLY A 150 19.23 -0.93 3.63
CA GLY A 150 20.57 -0.35 3.76
C GLY A 150 20.62 0.80 4.76
N MET A 151 19.61 1.68 4.75
CA MET A 151 19.47 2.74 5.74
C MET A 151 19.24 2.17 7.15
N ILE A 152 18.39 1.15 7.29
CA ILE A 152 18.15 0.45 8.56
C ILE A 152 19.46 -0.15 9.08
N ASN A 153 20.22 -0.84 8.24
CA ASN A 153 21.52 -1.40 8.61
C ASN A 153 22.49 -0.32 9.11
N TRP A 154 22.57 0.78 8.34
CA TRP A 154 23.45 1.90 8.72
C TRP A 154 23.05 2.50 10.08
N ILE A 155 21.75 2.75 10.31
CA ILE A 155 21.23 3.30 11.56
C ILE A 155 21.52 2.36 12.75
N ILE A 156 21.28 1.06 12.57
CA ILE A 156 21.53 0.07 13.63
C ILE A 156 23.03 -0.04 13.93
N SER A 157 23.89 -0.10 12.92
CA SER A 157 25.33 -0.24 13.08
C SER A 157 26.01 0.97 13.72
N HIS A 158 25.38 2.17 13.64
CA HIS A 158 25.84 3.39 14.28
C HIS A 158 25.13 3.69 15.62
N ASP A 159 24.33 2.74 16.13
CA ASP A 159 23.57 2.87 17.40
C ASP A 159 22.65 4.10 17.45
N LEU A 160 22.04 4.44 16.30
CA LEU A 160 21.14 5.58 16.14
C LEU A 160 19.65 5.18 16.12
N HIS A 161 19.34 3.89 16.26
CA HIS A 161 17.97 3.42 16.40
C HIS A 161 17.38 3.77 17.77
N ASP A 162 16.09 4.03 17.81
CA ASP A 162 15.40 4.40 19.05
C ASP A 162 15.01 3.15 19.85
N LYS A 163 15.90 2.75 20.78
CA LYS A 163 15.73 1.56 21.62
C LYS A 163 14.51 1.63 22.52
N ASP A 164 14.26 2.81 23.12
CA ASP A 164 13.14 3.01 24.02
C ASP A 164 11.81 2.88 23.28
N TYR A 165 11.71 3.52 22.11
CA TYR A 165 10.55 3.39 21.25
C TYR A 165 10.33 1.93 20.81
N LEU A 166 11.38 1.27 20.33
CA LEU A 166 11.31 -0.12 19.86
C LEU A 166 10.88 -1.07 20.97
N THR A 167 11.40 -0.91 22.17
CA THR A 167 11.03 -1.73 23.32
C THR A 167 9.58 -1.52 23.76
N ALA A 168 9.13 -0.25 23.83
CA ALA A 168 7.84 0.08 24.42
C ALA A 168 6.66 0.04 23.41
N HIS A 169 6.93 0.28 22.11
CA HIS A 169 5.87 0.56 21.13
C HIS A 169 5.93 -0.29 19.86
N SER A 170 6.70 -1.38 19.87
CA SER A 170 6.82 -2.25 18.70
C SER A 170 6.86 -3.74 19.05
N CYS A 171 6.88 -4.59 18.03
CA CYS A 171 7.10 -6.02 18.21
C CYS A 171 8.58 -6.40 18.43
N ALA A 172 9.48 -5.41 18.50
CA ALA A 172 10.94 -5.63 18.60
C ALA A 172 11.37 -6.60 19.72
N PRO A 173 10.79 -6.56 20.94
CA PRO A 173 11.19 -7.46 22.02
C PRO A 173 10.49 -8.84 21.98
N LEU A 174 9.48 -9.03 21.11
CA LEU A 174 8.76 -10.29 21.07
C LEU A 174 9.66 -11.43 20.61
N LEU A 175 9.64 -12.55 21.33
CA LEU A 175 10.50 -13.68 21.05
C LEU A 175 10.02 -14.47 19.83
N VAL A 176 10.98 -14.77 18.96
CA VAL A 176 10.80 -15.61 17.76
C VAL A 176 11.61 -16.88 17.95
N ARG A 177 11.04 -18.01 17.64
CA ARG A 177 11.66 -19.34 17.70
C ARG A 177 12.62 -19.54 16.53
N ASP A 178 13.79 -20.06 16.80
CA ASP A 178 14.79 -20.33 15.76
C ASP A 178 14.45 -21.57 14.91
N ASP A 179 13.61 -22.49 15.43
CA ASP A 179 13.27 -23.75 14.77
C ASP A 179 12.23 -23.61 13.65
N ASP A 180 11.24 -22.73 13.82
CA ASP A 180 10.14 -22.57 12.87
C ASP A 180 9.89 -21.11 12.43
N GLY A 181 10.61 -20.16 13.02
CA GLY A 181 10.49 -18.72 12.71
C GLY A 181 9.18 -18.09 13.18
N GLN A 182 8.40 -18.75 14.03
CA GLN A 182 7.16 -18.23 14.57
C GLN A 182 7.41 -17.50 15.89
N TYR A 183 6.50 -16.58 16.24
CA TYR A 183 6.56 -15.97 17.57
C TYR A 183 6.32 -17.02 18.66
N LEU A 184 7.14 -16.98 19.71
CA LEU A 184 6.90 -17.78 20.90
C LEU A 184 5.58 -17.37 21.54
N ARG A 185 4.72 -18.36 21.80
CA ARG A 185 3.42 -18.17 22.43
C ARG A 185 3.39 -18.87 23.78
N GLY A 186 2.83 -18.20 24.78
CA GLY A 186 2.53 -18.76 26.07
C GLY A 186 1.11 -19.26 26.21
N GLU A 187 0.66 -19.46 27.43
CA GLU A 187 -0.73 -19.80 27.73
C GLU A 187 -1.70 -18.76 27.15
N ASN A 188 -2.87 -19.20 26.71
CA ASN A 188 -3.88 -18.35 26.07
C ASN A 188 -3.39 -17.61 24.80
N ASP A 189 -2.42 -18.17 24.10
CA ASP A 189 -1.86 -17.63 22.87
C ASP A 189 -1.24 -16.23 23.01
N CYS A 190 -0.80 -15.83 24.22
CA CYS A 190 -0.12 -14.57 24.46
C CYS A 190 1.28 -14.54 23.84
N TYR A 191 1.74 -13.37 23.43
CA TYR A 191 3.12 -13.18 23.00
C TYR A 191 4.07 -13.19 24.19
N MET A 192 5.29 -13.70 23.99
CA MET A 192 6.30 -13.81 25.03
C MET A 192 7.48 -12.85 24.78
N VAL A 193 8.04 -12.33 25.86
CA VAL A 193 9.26 -11.54 25.89
C VAL A 193 10.26 -12.14 26.89
N TRP A 194 11.53 -11.76 26.79
CA TRP A 194 12.54 -12.20 27.74
C TRP A 194 12.61 -11.29 28.95
N ASP A 195 12.47 -11.82 30.13
CA ASP A 195 12.77 -11.10 31.37
C ASP A 195 14.20 -11.40 31.82
N ALA A 196 15.07 -10.39 31.73
CA ALA A 196 16.47 -10.50 32.12
C ALA A 196 16.66 -10.69 33.63
N ALA A 197 15.68 -10.32 34.46
CA ALA A 197 15.78 -10.44 35.90
C ALA A 197 15.51 -11.86 36.38
N SER A 198 14.51 -12.52 35.82
CA SER A 198 14.20 -13.92 36.13
C SER A 198 14.97 -14.92 35.28
N GLY A 199 15.52 -14.49 34.13
CA GLY A 199 16.16 -15.36 33.15
C GLY A 199 15.18 -16.31 32.46
N MET A 200 13.92 -15.88 32.26
CA MET A 200 12.85 -16.68 31.67
C MET A 200 12.04 -15.88 30.64
N ALA A 201 11.37 -16.62 29.76
CA ALA A 201 10.34 -16.02 28.92
C ALA A 201 9.07 -15.77 29.74
N VAL A 202 8.51 -14.56 29.64
CA VAL A 202 7.27 -14.16 30.34
C VAL A 202 6.28 -13.52 29.35
N PRO A 203 4.98 -13.47 29.67
CA PRO A 203 4.01 -12.75 28.85
C PRO A 203 4.41 -11.32 28.59
N ALA A 204 4.18 -10.82 27.38
CA ALA A 204 4.60 -9.49 26.94
C ALA A 204 3.92 -8.34 27.72
N ASP A 205 2.81 -8.59 28.37
CA ASP A 205 2.05 -7.68 29.23
C ASP A 205 2.42 -7.76 30.73
N THR A 206 3.50 -8.49 31.07
CA THR A 206 3.95 -8.62 32.47
C THR A 206 4.43 -7.26 33.01
N GLU A 207 3.78 -6.79 34.07
CA GLU A 207 4.11 -5.50 34.69
C GLU A 207 5.55 -5.47 35.21
N GLY A 208 6.24 -4.35 34.97
CA GLY A 208 7.59 -4.10 35.49
C GLY A 208 8.72 -4.74 34.71
N VAL A 209 8.42 -5.50 33.66
CA VAL A 209 9.44 -6.08 32.77
C VAL A 209 9.80 -5.09 31.67
N VAL A 210 11.09 -4.82 31.51
CA VAL A 210 11.68 -4.08 30.38
C VAL A 210 12.47 -5.09 29.54
N PRO A 211 11.89 -5.66 28.51
CA PRO A 211 12.52 -6.74 27.75
C PRO A 211 13.64 -6.22 26.85
N PRO A 212 14.73 -6.97 26.68
CA PRO A 212 15.76 -6.65 25.69
C PRO A 212 15.22 -6.85 24.28
N ILE A 213 15.71 -6.03 23.35
CA ILE A 213 15.44 -6.18 21.91
C ILE A 213 16.53 -6.97 21.19
N GLU A 214 17.64 -7.23 21.84
CA GLU A 214 18.78 -8.00 21.31
C GLU A 214 19.13 -9.17 22.25
N GLY A 215 19.82 -10.16 21.72
CA GLY A 215 20.28 -11.35 22.46
C GLY A 215 19.78 -12.64 21.85
N SER A 216 20.26 -13.75 22.40
CA SER A 216 19.81 -15.11 22.09
C SER A 216 19.55 -15.84 23.40
N PHE A 217 18.43 -16.48 23.52
CA PHE A 217 17.96 -17.09 24.75
C PHE A 217 17.45 -18.51 24.50
N GLU A 218 17.13 -19.24 25.55
CA GLU A 218 16.49 -20.55 25.50
C GLU A 218 15.23 -20.51 26.35
N ALA A 219 14.11 -20.83 25.76
CA ALA A 219 12.82 -20.94 26.44
C ALA A 219 12.26 -22.35 26.23
N ASP A 220 12.07 -23.10 27.31
CA ASP A 220 11.54 -24.47 27.30
C ASP A 220 12.29 -25.42 26.35
N GLY A 221 13.62 -25.27 26.24
CA GLY A 221 14.47 -26.08 25.39
C GLY A 221 14.46 -25.66 23.91
N VAL A 222 13.85 -24.52 23.58
CA VAL A 222 13.85 -23.95 22.23
C VAL A 222 14.69 -22.68 22.22
N ALA A 223 15.60 -22.56 21.24
CA ALA A 223 16.35 -21.34 21.03
C ALA A 223 15.41 -20.23 20.48
N VAL A 224 15.51 -19.05 21.08
CA VAL A 224 14.66 -17.89 20.73
C VAL A 224 15.47 -16.60 20.69
N LYS A 225 15.04 -15.68 19.83
CA LYS A 225 15.60 -14.32 19.74
C LYS A 225 14.48 -13.29 19.71
N PRO A 226 14.70 -12.05 20.21
CA PRO A 226 13.81 -10.94 19.93
C PRO A 226 13.66 -10.68 18.43
N SER A 227 12.48 -10.28 17.99
CA SER A 227 12.24 -10.04 16.56
C SER A 227 13.15 -8.95 15.97
N PHE A 228 13.59 -7.99 16.76
CA PHE A 228 14.57 -6.99 16.33
C PHE A 228 15.94 -7.61 16.02
N ALA A 229 16.38 -8.65 16.75
CA ALA A 229 17.63 -9.33 16.44
C ALA A 229 17.58 -9.97 15.03
N HIS A 230 16.44 -10.57 14.65
CA HIS A 230 16.23 -11.08 13.29
C HIS A 230 16.24 -9.95 12.25
N LEU A 231 15.63 -8.79 12.55
CA LEU A 231 15.70 -7.62 11.67
C LEU A 231 17.15 -7.16 11.49
N LYS A 232 17.91 -7.08 12.57
CA LYS A 232 19.32 -6.70 12.56
C LYS A 232 20.17 -7.66 11.72
N ASP A 233 20.00 -8.97 11.93
CA ASP A 233 20.68 -10.01 11.14
C ASP A 233 20.36 -9.88 9.65
N ARG A 234 19.07 -9.66 9.32
CA ARG A 234 18.63 -9.47 7.93
C ARG A 234 19.14 -8.17 7.32
N ALA A 235 19.12 -7.09 8.07
CA ALA A 235 19.58 -5.77 7.60
C ALA A 235 21.10 -5.79 7.32
N ALA A 236 21.88 -6.57 8.08
CA ALA A 236 23.33 -6.69 7.89
C ALA A 236 23.73 -7.21 6.49
N GLU A 237 22.83 -7.90 5.78
CA GLU A 237 23.05 -8.32 4.39
C GLU A 237 23.05 -7.13 3.42
N TYR A 238 22.46 -5.98 3.80
CA TYR A 238 22.36 -4.76 3.02
C TYR A 238 23.42 -3.75 3.45
N THR A 239 24.70 -4.08 3.19
CA THR A 239 25.79 -3.11 3.38
C THR A 239 25.60 -1.92 2.45
N ILE A 240 26.32 -0.82 2.69
CA ILE A 240 26.26 0.35 1.80
C ILE A 240 26.64 -0.03 0.36
N GLU A 241 27.67 -0.86 0.18
CA GLU A 241 28.14 -1.33 -1.13
C GLU A 241 27.09 -2.21 -1.82
N GLU A 242 26.48 -3.16 -1.08
CA GLU A 242 25.43 -4.03 -1.65
C GLU A 242 24.19 -3.23 -1.98
N THR A 243 23.80 -2.29 -1.11
CA THR A 243 22.68 -1.37 -1.36
C THR A 243 22.94 -0.53 -2.61
N ALA A 244 24.15 0.03 -2.76
CA ALA A 244 24.55 0.78 -3.95
C ALA A 244 24.48 -0.05 -5.22
N ARG A 245 24.96 -1.28 -5.16
CA ARG A 245 24.91 -2.24 -6.28
C ARG A 245 23.47 -2.52 -6.75
N ILE A 246 22.55 -2.70 -5.79
CA ILE A 246 21.13 -3.00 -6.09
C ILE A 246 20.40 -1.75 -6.60
N THR A 247 20.58 -0.63 -5.92
CA THR A 247 19.81 0.62 -6.18
C THR A 247 20.37 1.44 -7.34
N GLY A 248 21.65 1.23 -7.68
CA GLY A 248 22.36 2.05 -8.66
C GLY A 248 22.77 3.43 -8.14
N LEU A 249 22.66 3.67 -6.84
CA LEU A 249 23.04 4.92 -6.20
C LEU A 249 24.51 4.91 -5.80
N ASP A 250 25.09 6.11 -5.67
CA ASP A 250 26.41 6.27 -5.10
C ASP A 250 26.39 5.90 -3.60
N PRO A 251 27.37 5.10 -3.11
CA PRO A 251 27.52 4.76 -1.69
C PRO A 251 27.45 5.97 -0.75
N GLU A 252 28.10 7.07 -1.11
CA GLU A 252 28.14 8.31 -0.32
C GLU A 252 26.75 8.96 -0.19
N VAL A 253 25.93 8.86 -1.24
CA VAL A 253 24.54 9.36 -1.22
C VAL A 253 23.70 8.56 -0.24
N ILE A 254 23.86 7.22 -0.23
CA ILE A 254 23.10 6.33 0.67
C ILE A 254 23.50 6.62 2.13
N GLU A 255 24.79 6.66 2.42
CA GLU A 255 25.32 6.89 3.75
C GLU A 255 24.92 8.27 4.29
N THR A 256 25.09 9.31 3.47
CA THR A 256 24.70 10.68 3.85
C THR A 256 23.20 10.77 4.12
N PHE A 257 22.38 10.17 3.28
CA PHE A 257 20.93 10.19 3.46
C PHE A 257 20.51 9.40 4.71
N ALA A 258 21.09 8.24 4.97
CA ALA A 258 20.80 7.45 6.18
C ALA A 258 21.13 8.22 7.46
N ARG A 259 22.30 8.88 7.49
CA ARG A 259 22.71 9.74 8.60
C ARG A 259 21.77 10.91 8.81
N GLU A 260 21.51 11.69 7.76
CA GLU A 260 20.65 12.86 7.85
C GLU A 260 19.21 12.51 8.26
N TYR A 261 18.71 11.36 7.78
CA TYR A 261 17.41 10.85 8.18
C TYR A 261 17.37 10.50 9.68
N ALA A 262 18.37 9.80 10.18
CA ALA A 262 18.46 9.41 11.60
C ALA A 262 18.60 10.63 12.53
N GLU A 263 19.27 11.69 12.07
CA GLU A 263 19.54 12.90 12.84
C GLU A 263 18.41 13.94 12.75
N ALA A 264 17.48 13.83 11.80
CA ALA A 264 16.46 14.85 11.54
C ALA A 264 15.52 15.13 12.71
N LYS A 265 15.12 14.12 13.45
CA LYS A 265 14.32 14.13 14.69
C LYS A 265 13.27 15.26 14.78
N PRO A 266 12.10 15.13 14.11
CA PRO A 266 11.66 13.94 13.37
C PRO A 266 11.80 14.09 11.85
N ALA A 267 11.75 12.94 11.15
CA ALA A 267 11.52 12.88 9.71
C ALA A 267 10.19 12.20 9.38
N GLY A 268 9.46 12.80 8.45
CA GLY A 268 8.24 12.23 7.90
C GLY A 268 8.49 11.62 6.52
N ILE A 269 7.87 10.47 6.22
CA ILE A 269 7.90 9.84 4.90
C ILE A 269 6.50 9.85 4.31
N ARG A 270 6.38 10.39 3.09
CA ARG A 270 5.18 10.35 2.26
C ARG A 270 5.41 9.40 1.09
N MET A 271 4.92 8.17 1.21
CA MET A 271 5.00 7.17 0.15
C MET A 271 3.93 7.42 -0.90
N GLY A 272 4.30 7.27 -2.16
CA GLY A 272 3.41 7.43 -3.30
C GLY A 272 3.11 6.14 -4.04
N GLN A 273 2.16 6.22 -4.98
CA GLN A 273 1.76 5.09 -5.79
C GLN A 273 2.83 4.66 -6.82
N GLY A 274 3.84 5.50 -7.07
CA GLY A 274 4.98 5.12 -7.91
C GLY A 274 5.69 3.86 -7.41
N MET A 275 5.81 3.70 -6.09
CA MET A 275 6.38 2.51 -5.47
C MET A 275 5.56 1.24 -5.70
N GLN A 276 4.27 1.34 -6.07
CA GLN A 276 3.37 0.20 -6.27
C GLN A 276 3.50 -0.44 -7.67
N ARG A 277 4.28 0.14 -8.55
CA ARG A 277 4.31 -0.25 -9.98
C ARG A 277 5.46 -1.20 -10.32
N THR A 278 5.96 -1.91 -9.32
CA THR A 278 7.04 -2.89 -9.45
C THR A 278 6.65 -4.23 -8.82
N TYR A 279 7.48 -5.24 -9.04
CA TYR A 279 7.27 -6.55 -8.43
C TYR A 279 7.50 -6.49 -6.91
N ASP A 280 6.74 -7.29 -6.15
CA ASP A 280 6.90 -7.49 -4.70
C ASP A 280 6.81 -6.19 -3.86
N THR A 281 5.92 -5.30 -4.26
CA THR A 281 5.81 -3.94 -3.73
C THR A 281 5.45 -3.89 -2.25
N PHE A 282 4.77 -4.91 -1.72
CA PHE A 282 4.45 -4.96 -0.29
C PHE A 282 5.71 -4.96 0.59
N GLN A 283 6.82 -5.58 0.13
CA GLN A 283 8.10 -5.52 0.84
C GLN A 283 8.70 -4.12 0.84
N SER A 284 8.55 -3.37 -0.26
CA SER A 284 9.03 -1.98 -0.32
C SER A 284 8.31 -1.10 0.70
N PHE A 285 6.98 -1.18 0.77
CA PHE A 285 6.20 -0.43 1.76
C PHE A 285 6.50 -0.88 3.19
N ARG A 286 6.65 -2.18 3.40
CA ARG A 286 7.02 -2.76 4.70
C ARG A 286 8.39 -2.27 5.15
N ALA A 287 9.41 -2.30 4.29
CA ALA A 287 10.77 -1.85 4.62
C ALA A 287 10.81 -0.35 4.97
N VAL A 288 10.12 0.51 4.19
CA VAL A 288 10.05 1.95 4.46
C VAL A 288 9.28 2.25 5.76
N ALA A 289 8.21 1.52 6.04
CA ALA A 289 7.49 1.66 7.31
C ALA A 289 8.35 1.20 8.50
N THR A 290 9.10 0.12 8.34
CA THR A 290 10.05 -0.37 9.34
C THR A 290 11.19 0.63 9.59
N LEU A 291 11.70 1.30 8.55
CA LEU A 291 12.71 2.37 8.69
C LEU A 291 12.20 3.49 9.61
N ALA A 292 10.95 3.93 9.44
CA ALA A 292 10.38 4.95 10.30
C ALA A 292 10.22 4.48 11.76
N ALA A 293 9.91 3.20 11.97
CA ALA A 293 9.83 2.61 13.31
C ALA A 293 11.20 2.47 13.97
N VAL A 294 12.22 2.03 13.23
CA VAL A 294 13.60 1.89 13.72
C VAL A 294 14.17 3.24 14.17
N ALA A 295 13.83 4.32 13.46
CA ALA A 295 14.23 5.68 13.84
C ALA A 295 13.38 6.30 14.97
N GLY A 296 12.34 5.60 15.47
CA GLY A 296 11.46 6.11 16.53
C GLY A 296 10.51 7.22 16.07
N TYR A 297 10.20 7.32 14.77
CA TYR A 297 9.41 8.44 14.25
C TYR A 297 7.91 8.13 14.12
N VAL A 298 7.48 6.90 14.32
CA VAL A 298 6.06 6.53 14.24
C VAL A 298 5.32 7.01 15.51
N GLY A 299 4.21 7.72 15.31
CA GLY A 299 3.44 8.32 16.42
C GLY A 299 4.00 9.66 16.91
N VAL A 300 5.10 10.15 16.34
CA VAL A 300 5.69 11.46 16.67
C VAL A 300 5.17 12.53 15.71
N ARG A 301 4.85 13.72 16.20
CA ARG A 301 4.43 14.85 15.36
C ARG A 301 5.50 15.18 14.33
N GLY A 302 5.09 15.29 13.07
CA GLY A 302 5.99 15.55 11.94
C GLY A 302 6.81 14.34 11.48
N GLY A 303 6.66 13.18 12.14
CA GLY A 303 7.38 11.94 11.85
C GLY A 303 6.52 10.86 11.21
N GLY A 304 7.11 9.67 11.08
CA GLY A 304 6.45 8.44 10.64
C GLY A 304 6.44 8.21 9.14
N ALA A 305 5.72 7.18 8.73
CA ALA A 305 5.54 6.81 7.33
C ALA A 305 4.05 6.77 6.99
N SER A 306 3.67 7.41 5.88
CA SER A 306 2.28 7.49 5.44
C SER A 306 2.14 7.17 3.96
N HIS A 307 1.05 6.50 3.62
CA HIS A 307 0.67 6.18 2.26
C HIS A 307 -0.76 6.64 1.99
N MET A 308 -1.00 7.24 0.82
CA MET A 308 -2.30 7.76 0.40
C MET A 308 -2.94 8.72 1.41
N GLY A 309 -2.52 9.97 1.38
CA GLY A 309 -3.22 11.04 2.11
C GLY A 309 -4.62 11.25 1.56
N GLY A 310 -5.51 11.50 2.46
CA GLY A 310 -6.92 11.74 2.21
C GLY A 310 -7.75 10.73 2.98
N THR A 311 -8.64 11.24 3.79
CA THR A 311 -9.77 10.46 4.27
C THR A 311 -10.52 10.01 3.02
N LYS A 312 -10.45 8.75 2.67
CA LYS A 312 -11.61 8.21 2.02
C LYS A 312 -12.72 8.35 3.07
N ALA A 313 -13.55 9.35 2.90
CA ALA A 313 -14.86 9.39 3.55
C ALA A 313 -15.67 8.21 2.99
N ASN A 314 -15.25 7.00 3.32
CA ASN A 314 -15.75 5.76 2.76
C ASN A 314 -16.62 5.02 3.76
N ARG A 315 -16.76 5.57 4.96
CA ARG A 315 -17.70 5.05 5.93
C ARG A 315 -18.77 6.10 6.15
N PRO A 316 -20.06 5.71 6.12
CA PRO A 316 -21.07 6.50 6.79
C PRO A 316 -20.55 6.77 8.20
N VAL A 317 -20.73 7.98 8.66
CA VAL A 317 -20.40 8.33 10.05
C VAL A 317 -21.19 7.36 10.92
N PRO A 318 -20.56 6.54 11.78
CA PRO A 318 -21.33 5.62 12.62
C PRO A 318 -22.31 6.44 13.48
N GLY A 319 -23.58 6.14 13.36
CA GLY A 319 -24.60 6.57 14.32
C GLY A 319 -25.59 7.63 13.87
N GLU A 320 -25.40 8.34 12.74
CA GLU A 320 -26.31 9.47 12.52
C GLU A 320 -27.25 9.39 11.32
N THR A 321 -27.02 8.63 10.28
CA THR A 321 -27.95 8.53 9.15
C THR A 321 -27.52 7.51 8.10
N ALA A 322 -26.74 6.52 8.44
CA ALA A 322 -26.64 5.39 7.56
C ALA A 322 -27.99 4.68 7.63
N PRO A 323 -28.83 4.72 6.59
CA PRO A 323 -29.79 3.65 6.47
C PRO A 323 -28.97 2.35 6.65
N GLU A 324 -29.57 1.33 7.16
CA GLU A 324 -29.04 -0.01 7.38
C GLU A 324 -28.38 -0.63 6.10
N PHE A 325 -27.53 0.14 5.44
CA PHE A 325 -26.76 -0.21 4.27
C PHE A 325 -25.33 -0.55 4.71
N ASN A 326 -25.17 -1.76 5.20
CA ASN A 326 -23.86 -2.36 5.28
C ASN A 326 -23.49 -2.86 3.89
N PHE A 327 -22.56 -2.21 3.21
CA PHE A 327 -22.06 -2.64 1.90
C PHE A 327 -21.41 -4.02 1.96
N ASP A 328 -20.84 -4.37 3.11
CA ASP A 328 -20.23 -5.69 3.35
C ASP A 328 -21.32 -6.75 3.54
N GLU A 329 -22.40 -6.45 4.26
CA GLU A 329 -23.59 -7.33 4.35
C GLU A 329 -24.33 -7.42 3.01
N TRP A 330 -24.32 -6.38 2.21
CA TRP A 330 -24.99 -6.37 0.92
C TRP A 330 -24.20 -7.11 -0.17
N ALA A 331 -22.88 -7.15 -0.07
CA ALA A 331 -22.02 -8.05 -0.83
C ALA A 331 -22.15 -9.52 -0.37
N ASP A 332 -22.55 -9.74 0.90
CA ASP A 332 -22.70 -11.05 1.52
C ASP A 332 -24.14 -11.59 1.55
N THR A 333 -25.14 -10.80 1.19
CA THR A 333 -26.54 -11.23 1.23
C THR A 333 -26.94 -12.14 0.06
N GLY A 334 -26.34 -13.31 0.00
CA GLY A 334 -26.89 -14.46 -0.73
C GLY A 334 -26.97 -14.24 -2.25
N GLU A 335 -27.89 -14.85 -2.89
CA GLU A 335 -28.05 -15.09 -4.32
C GLU A 335 -27.80 -13.91 -5.31
N ASN A 336 -27.56 -12.68 -4.81
CA ASN A 336 -27.30 -11.47 -5.60
C ASN A 336 -26.03 -10.71 -5.18
N SER A 337 -25.07 -11.34 -4.51
CA SER A 337 -23.78 -10.72 -4.32
C SER A 337 -23.13 -10.54 -5.69
N ALA A 338 -22.71 -9.31 -6.02
CA ALA A 338 -21.93 -9.07 -7.21
C ALA A 338 -20.73 -10.01 -7.20
N ASN A 339 -20.58 -10.85 -8.23
CA ASN A 339 -19.46 -11.75 -8.33
C ASN A 339 -18.19 -10.92 -8.48
N LEU A 340 -17.43 -10.77 -7.40
CA LEU A 340 -16.17 -10.05 -7.42
C LEU A 340 -15.10 -10.97 -7.99
N VAL A 341 -14.62 -10.66 -9.18
CA VAL A 341 -13.56 -11.40 -9.86
C VAL A 341 -12.27 -10.59 -9.86
N LYS A 342 -11.14 -11.26 -9.67
CA LYS A 342 -9.83 -10.62 -9.76
C LYS A 342 -9.60 -10.07 -11.15
N SER A 343 -9.26 -8.79 -11.26
CA SER A 343 -9.02 -8.15 -12.56
C SER A 343 -7.88 -8.76 -13.38
N SER A 344 -6.96 -9.50 -12.74
CA SER A 344 -5.96 -10.30 -13.43
C SER A 344 -6.54 -11.45 -14.27
N LEU A 345 -7.80 -11.84 -14.04
CA LEU A 345 -8.49 -12.91 -14.77
C LEU A 345 -9.32 -12.38 -15.94
N ILE A 346 -9.34 -11.07 -16.20
CA ILE A 346 -10.17 -10.48 -17.26
C ILE A 346 -9.89 -11.08 -18.64
N TYR A 347 -8.64 -11.41 -18.94
CA TYR A 347 -8.26 -12.08 -20.18
C TYR A 347 -8.87 -13.48 -20.27
N GLN A 348 -8.76 -14.27 -19.19
CA GLN A 348 -9.27 -15.62 -19.11
C GLN A 348 -10.80 -15.64 -19.18
N CYS A 349 -11.47 -14.73 -18.49
CA CYS A 349 -12.92 -14.60 -18.56
C CYS A 349 -13.41 -14.32 -19.99
N ALA A 350 -12.73 -13.45 -20.74
CA ALA A 350 -13.11 -13.12 -22.09
C ALA A 350 -12.82 -14.24 -23.09
N THR A 351 -11.69 -14.95 -22.96
CA THR A 351 -11.22 -15.92 -23.94
C THR A 351 -11.64 -17.37 -23.64
N GLU A 352 -11.81 -17.71 -22.35
CA GLU A 352 -12.02 -19.08 -21.87
C GLU A 352 -13.35 -19.22 -21.11
N HIS A 353 -14.03 -18.12 -20.81
CA HIS A 353 -15.25 -18.07 -19.97
C HIS A 353 -15.05 -18.63 -18.56
N ASP A 354 -13.83 -18.52 -18.01
CA ASP A 354 -13.44 -19.02 -16.69
C ASP A 354 -12.83 -17.91 -15.82
N PRO A 355 -13.24 -17.69 -14.59
CA PRO A 355 -14.32 -18.36 -13.84
C PRO A 355 -15.75 -17.92 -14.20
N VAL A 356 -15.91 -16.87 -15.01
CA VAL A 356 -17.21 -16.37 -15.47
C VAL A 356 -17.13 -15.98 -16.95
N PRO A 357 -18.24 -16.13 -17.72
CA PRO A 357 -18.32 -15.61 -19.08
C PRO A 357 -18.28 -14.08 -19.10
N MET A 358 -17.86 -13.46 -20.21
CA MET A 358 -17.83 -12.03 -20.42
C MET A 358 -18.29 -11.64 -21.82
N ASP A 359 -19.60 -11.56 -22.03
CA ASP A 359 -20.21 -11.16 -23.31
C ASP A 359 -20.50 -9.66 -23.38
N PHE A 360 -20.65 -9.02 -22.22
CA PHE A 360 -20.89 -7.60 -22.08
C PHE A 360 -19.97 -7.00 -21.02
N ILE A 361 -19.33 -5.86 -21.32
CA ILE A 361 -18.56 -5.12 -20.33
C ILE A 361 -18.84 -3.61 -20.40
N TRP A 362 -19.03 -3.00 -19.23
CA TRP A 362 -19.15 -1.56 -19.05
C TRP A 362 -17.92 -0.98 -18.38
N PHE A 363 -17.23 -0.07 -19.06
CA PHE A 363 -16.13 0.70 -18.51
C PHE A 363 -16.61 2.11 -18.13
N SER A 364 -16.35 2.53 -16.90
CA SER A 364 -16.54 3.91 -16.46
C SER A 364 -15.48 4.36 -15.45
N GLY A 365 -15.02 5.61 -15.56
CA GLY A 365 -13.96 6.15 -14.72
C GLY A 365 -12.60 5.48 -14.92
N SER A 366 -12.39 4.80 -16.07
CA SER A 366 -11.16 4.10 -16.39
C SER A 366 -10.87 4.12 -17.89
N ASN A 367 -9.63 4.45 -18.27
CA ASN A 367 -9.11 4.24 -19.61
C ASN A 367 -8.37 2.89 -19.66
N PHE A 368 -9.12 1.80 -19.61
CA PHE A 368 -8.65 0.43 -19.37
C PHE A 368 -7.48 0.01 -20.26
N VAL A 369 -7.60 0.23 -21.59
CA VAL A 369 -6.55 -0.14 -22.56
C VAL A 369 -5.22 0.56 -22.25
N ASN A 370 -5.27 1.82 -21.84
CA ASN A 370 -4.05 2.60 -21.54
C ASN A 370 -3.49 2.38 -20.14
N GLN A 371 -4.32 1.92 -19.21
CA GLN A 371 -3.96 1.73 -17.79
C GLN A 371 -3.52 0.31 -17.47
N SER A 372 -3.93 -0.66 -18.27
CA SER A 372 -3.64 -2.07 -18.04
C SER A 372 -2.34 -2.50 -18.74
N PRO A 373 -1.65 -3.51 -18.20
CA PRO A 373 -0.52 -4.11 -18.91
C PRO A 373 -0.99 -4.80 -20.21
N ASP A 374 -0.09 -4.84 -21.19
CA ASP A 374 -0.31 -5.52 -22.46
C ASP A 374 -1.54 -5.04 -23.25
N SER A 375 -1.55 -3.75 -23.58
CA SER A 375 -2.62 -3.13 -24.37
C SER A 375 -2.86 -3.79 -25.73
N HIS A 376 -1.81 -4.34 -26.36
CA HIS A 376 -1.92 -5.07 -27.62
C HIS A 376 -2.79 -6.32 -27.46
N ARG A 377 -2.53 -7.11 -26.44
CA ARG A 377 -3.35 -8.31 -26.14
C ARG A 377 -4.80 -7.96 -25.83
N ILE A 378 -5.04 -6.84 -25.13
CA ILE A 378 -6.40 -6.37 -24.86
C ILE A 378 -7.17 -6.10 -26.15
N THR A 379 -6.57 -5.36 -27.07
CA THR A 379 -7.24 -4.95 -28.33
C THR A 379 -7.35 -6.05 -29.36
N GLU A 380 -6.37 -6.95 -29.43
CA GLU A 380 -6.30 -7.97 -30.49
C GLU A 380 -6.87 -9.33 -30.07
N GLU A 381 -6.83 -9.66 -28.78
CA GLU A 381 -7.25 -10.99 -28.30
C GLU A 381 -8.51 -10.92 -27.42
N VAL A 382 -8.59 -9.94 -26.50
CA VAL A 382 -9.65 -9.87 -25.47
C VAL A 382 -10.90 -9.19 -26.00
N PHE A 383 -10.78 -7.95 -26.48
CA PHE A 383 -11.94 -7.18 -26.94
C PHE A 383 -12.70 -7.83 -28.09
N PRO A 384 -12.07 -8.51 -29.08
CA PRO A 384 -12.79 -9.22 -30.13
C PRO A 384 -13.65 -10.39 -29.67
N GLN A 385 -13.46 -10.88 -28.43
CA GLN A 385 -14.27 -11.96 -27.86
C GLN A 385 -15.52 -11.45 -27.13
N ILE A 386 -15.65 -10.15 -26.93
CA ILE A 386 -16.73 -9.53 -26.15
C ILE A 386 -17.77 -8.97 -27.14
N ASP A 387 -19.00 -9.44 -27.03
CA ASP A 387 -20.09 -9.06 -27.97
C ASP A 387 -20.44 -7.56 -27.84
N THR A 388 -20.35 -7.01 -26.64
CA THR A 388 -20.69 -5.61 -26.39
C THR A 388 -19.74 -4.95 -25.39
N ILE A 389 -19.13 -3.85 -25.81
CA ILE A 389 -18.28 -3.00 -24.94
C ILE A 389 -18.91 -1.61 -24.86
N VAL A 390 -19.25 -1.19 -23.65
CA VAL A 390 -19.75 0.17 -23.35
C VAL A 390 -18.68 0.97 -22.63
N VAL A 391 -18.38 2.17 -23.14
CA VAL A 391 -17.43 3.09 -22.51
C VAL A 391 -18.12 4.40 -22.16
N ALA A 392 -18.28 4.65 -20.87
CA ALA A 392 -18.80 5.91 -20.35
C ALA A 392 -17.66 6.83 -19.92
N ASP A 393 -17.20 7.70 -20.81
CA ASP A 393 -16.09 8.62 -20.60
C ASP A 393 -16.38 9.96 -21.31
N PRO A 394 -16.03 11.11 -20.70
CA PRO A 394 -16.18 12.42 -21.36
C PRO A 394 -15.19 12.62 -22.52
N TRP A 395 -14.19 11.75 -22.66
CA TRP A 395 -13.16 11.80 -23.69
C TRP A 395 -13.20 10.57 -24.59
N TRP A 396 -12.82 10.77 -25.86
CA TRP A 396 -12.63 9.67 -26.81
C TRP A 396 -11.26 8.99 -26.54
N THR A 397 -11.24 8.16 -25.47
CA THR A 397 -10.05 7.45 -25.00
C THR A 397 -9.64 6.29 -25.89
N TRP A 398 -8.49 5.68 -25.63
CA TRP A 398 -8.06 4.45 -26.32
C TRP A 398 -9.02 3.28 -26.08
N THR A 399 -9.62 3.21 -24.89
CA THR A 399 -10.65 2.20 -24.58
C THR A 399 -11.93 2.41 -25.38
N ALA A 400 -12.24 3.66 -25.75
CA ALA A 400 -13.44 4.02 -26.50
C ALA A 400 -13.27 3.94 -28.04
N LYS A 401 -12.04 3.85 -28.53
CA LYS A 401 -11.69 3.71 -29.96
C LYS A 401 -11.75 2.28 -30.42
#